data_91c7c5e2297fa01e64c0a806c5448384
#
_entry.id   91c7c5e2297fa01e64c0a806c5448384
#
_cell.length_a   1.000
_cell.length_b   1.000
_cell.length_c   1.000
_cell.angle_alpha   90.00
_cell.angle_beta   90.00
_cell.angle_gamma   90.00
#
_symmetry.space_group_name_H-M   'P 1'
#
loop_
_entity.id
_entity.type
_entity.pdbx_description
1 polymer ?
#
loop_
_entity_poly.entity_id
_entity_poly.type
_entity_poly.pdbx_seq_one_letter_code
_entity_poly.pdbx_strand_id
1 'polypeptide(L)' 'MESPKITVIVPVYNVAAYIEKCAISLFQQTLDSLEILFIDDCSPDNSVEIIKETLKKYPVRNSLTRIIRMPANGGGG' A
#
# COMPACT_ATOMS: atom_id res chain seq x y z
N MET A 1 -5.50 -8.29 -26.90
CA MET A 1 -4.21 -8.08 -26.28
C MET A 1 -4.35 -7.41 -24.93
N GLU A 2 -3.65 -7.88 -23.97
CA GLU A 2 -3.77 -7.36 -22.61
C GLU A 2 -2.77 -6.27 -22.37
N SER A 3 -3.19 -5.29 -21.61
CA SER A 3 -2.29 -4.25 -21.16
C SER A 3 -1.36 -4.81 -20.12
N PRO A 4 -0.11 -4.38 -20.10
CA PRO A 4 0.78 -4.80 -19.03
C PRO A 4 0.26 -4.29 -17.70
N LYS A 5 0.42 -5.13 -16.70
CA LYS A 5 0.03 -4.75 -15.36
C LYS A 5 1.15 -3.95 -14.72
N ILE A 6 0.79 -2.85 -14.12
CA ILE A 6 1.76 -2.00 -13.45
C ILE A 6 1.66 -2.25 -11.96
N THR A 7 2.76 -2.59 -11.33
CA THR A 7 2.80 -2.81 -9.90
C THR A 7 3.60 -1.70 -9.24
N VAL A 8 2.95 -1.01 -8.32
CA VAL A 8 3.61 0.04 -7.54
C VAL A 8 3.94 -0.53 -6.17
N ILE A 9 5.20 -0.51 -5.81
CA ILE A 9 5.65 -1.03 -4.53
C ILE A 9 5.93 0.15 -3.62
N VAL A 10 5.25 0.19 -2.48
CA VAL A 10 5.36 1.30 -1.54
C VAL A 10 5.94 0.77 -0.24
N PRO A 11 7.16 1.14 0.09
CA PRO A 11 7.73 0.74 1.38
C PRO A 11 7.04 1.51 2.51
N VAL A 12 6.70 0.79 3.57
CA VAL A 12 5.98 1.37 4.70
C VAL A 12 6.82 1.19 5.94
N TYR A 13 7.41 2.28 6.41
CA TYR A 13 8.15 2.26 7.65
C TYR A 13 8.15 3.66 8.23
N ASN A 14 7.46 3.83 9.36
CA ASN A 14 7.44 5.11 10.06
C ASN A 14 6.97 6.25 9.15
N VAL A 15 5.94 5.99 8.36
CA VAL A 15 5.46 6.96 7.37
C VAL A 15 4.02 7.38 7.64
N ALA A 16 3.55 7.23 8.87
CA ALA A 16 2.15 7.55 9.18
C ALA A 16 1.79 8.97 8.78
N ALA A 17 2.75 9.88 8.85
CA ALA A 17 2.47 11.28 8.53
C ALA A 17 2.20 11.50 7.04
N TYR A 18 2.66 10.58 6.19
CA TYR A 18 2.53 10.77 4.75
C TYR A 18 1.66 9.72 4.08
N ILE A 19 1.49 8.59 4.73
CA ILE A 19 0.95 7.43 4.03
C ILE A 19 -0.47 7.64 3.56
N GLU A 20 -1.24 8.43 4.29
CA GLU A 20 -2.61 8.69 3.88
C GLU A 20 -2.65 9.40 2.54
N LYS A 21 -1.88 10.47 2.41
CA LYS A 21 -1.84 11.19 1.15
C LYS A 21 -1.30 10.33 0.03
N CYS A 22 -0.27 9.55 0.33
CA CYS A 22 0.31 8.67 -0.67
C CYS A 22 -0.72 7.65 -1.15
N ALA A 23 -1.42 7.04 -0.21
CA ALA A 23 -2.42 6.03 -0.56
C ALA A 23 -3.56 6.63 -1.37
N ILE A 24 -4.04 7.79 -0.95
CA ILE A 24 -5.12 8.44 -1.67
C ILE A 24 -4.70 8.75 -3.10
N SER A 25 -3.50 9.25 -3.27
CA SER A 25 -2.99 9.57 -4.60
C SER A 25 -2.98 8.34 -5.48
N LEU A 26 -2.57 7.21 -4.93
CA LEU A 26 -2.53 5.96 -5.70
C LEU A 26 -3.93 5.44 -5.98
N PHE A 27 -4.81 5.52 -5.00
CA PHE A 27 -6.16 4.99 -5.15
C PHE A 27 -6.98 5.81 -6.15
N GLN A 28 -6.62 7.07 -6.35
CA GLN A 28 -7.34 7.93 -7.29
C GLN A 28 -6.87 7.77 -8.72
N GLN A 29 -5.86 6.95 -8.96
CA GLN A 29 -5.43 6.70 -10.32
C GLN A 29 -6.55 6.01 -11.09
N THR A 30 -6.61 6.30 -12.38
CA THR A 30 -7.67 5.74 -13.22
C THR A 30 -7.26 4.48 -13.94
N LEU A 31 -6.03 4.02 -13.75
CA LEU A 31 -5.54 2.83 -14.44
C LEU A 31 -6.13 1.58 -13.84
N ASP A 32 -6.84 0.82 -14.66
CA ASP A 32 -7.47 -0.41 -14.19
C ASP A 32 -6.46 -1.51 -13.88
N SER A 33 -5.31 -1.45 -14.53
CA SER A 33 -4.29 -2.49 -14.34
C SER A 33 -3.25 -2.10 -13.29
N LEU A 34 -3.53 -1.08 -12.52
CA LEU A 34 -2.58 -0.64 -11.49
C LEU A 34 -2.74 -1.50 -10.25
N GLU A 35 -1.67 -2.16 -9.87
CA GLU A 35 -1.63 -2.97 -8.67
C GLU A 35 -0.74 -2.28 -7.65
N ILE A 36 -1.20 -2.18 -6.42
CA ILE A 36 -0.47 -1.45 -5.38
C ILE A 36 -0.06 -2.43 -4.30
N LEU A 37 1.21 -2.42 -3.96
CA LEU A 37 1.78 -3.32 -2.99
C LEU A 37 2.44 -2.51 -1.88
N PHE A 38 1.83 -2.52 -0.70
CA PHE A 38 2.41 -1.87 0.46
C PHE A 38 3.20 -2.90 1.23
N ILE A 39 4.48 -2.63 1.44
CA ILE A 39 5.34 -3.54 2.18
C ILE A 39 5.68 -2.91 3.52
N ASP A 40 5.09 -3.47 4.58
CA ASP A 40 5.30 -2.98 5.92
C ASP A 40 6.52 -3.66 6.52
N ASP A 41 7.57 -2.90 6.74
CA ASP A 41 8.81 -3.40 7.31
C ASP A 41 8.81 -3.18 8.81
N CYS A 42 7.84 -3.77 9.47
CA CYS A 42 7.73 -3.68 10.92
C CYS A 42 7.63 -2.26 11.41
N SER A 43 6.79 -1.49 10.77
CA SER A 43 6.65 -0.07 11.10
C SER A 43 6.20 0.09 12.55
N PRO A 44 6.84 0.98 13.31
CA PRO A 44 6.47 1.18 14.72
C PRO A 44 5.23 2.05 14.88
N ASP A 45 4.78 2.69 13.83
CA ASP A 45 3.61 3.56 13.92
C ASP A 45 2.38 2.84 13.36
N ASN A 46 1.29 3.56 13.19
CA ASN A 46 0.05 2.97 12.70
C ASN A 46 -0.13 3.15 11.20
N SER A 47 0.97 3.14 10.45
CA SER A 47 0.91 3.33 9.01
C SER A 47 -0.03 2.33 8.33
N VAL A 48 0.07 1.05 8.69
CA VAL A 48 -0.76 0.04 8.06
C VAL A 48 -2.23 0.28 8.34
N GLU A 49 -2.55 0.72 9.55
CA GLU A 49 -3.94 0.98 9.89
C GLU A 49 -4.49 2.15 9.10
N ILE A 50 -3.65 3.16 8.88
CA ILE A 50 -4.06 4.29 8.06
C ILE A 50 -4.35 3.83 6.64
N ILE A 51 -3.51 2.95 6.10
CA ILE A 51 -3.73 2.42 4.77
C ILE A 51 -5.06 1.67 4.71
N LYS A 52 -5.34 0.85 5.71
CA LYS A 52 -6.58 0.09 5.72
C LYS A 52 -7.79 0.99 5.81
N GLU A 53 -7.71 2.02 6.63
CA GLU A 53 -8.82 2.95 6.75
C GLU A 53 -9.05 3.71 5.45
N THR A 54 -7.96 4.12 4.82
CA THR A 54 -8.07 4.82 3.56
C THR A 54 -8.65 3.92 2.49
N LEU A 55 -8.25 2.66 2.49
CA LEU A 55 -8.74 1.71 1.50
C LEU A 55 -10.23 1.50 1.59
N LYS A 56 -10.80 1.63 2.78
CA LYS A 56 -12.25 1.51 2.95
C LYS A 56 -13.00 2.56 2.15
N LYS A 57 -12.37 3.69 1.88
CA LYS A 57 -12.98 4.75 1.09
C LYS A 57 -12.89 4.49 -0.40
N TYR A 58 -12.08 3.52 -0.79
CA TYR A 58 -11.86 3.20 -2.20
C TYR A 58 -12.02 1.69 -2.42
N PRO A 59 -13.25 1.18 -2.23
CA PRO A 59 -13.44 -0.27 -2.29
C PRO A 59 -13.07 -0.87 -3.65
N VAL A 60 -13.13 -0.07 -4.72
CA VAL A 60 -12.75 -0.57 -6.03
C VAL A 60 -11.29 -0.97 -6.08
N ARG A 61 -10.48 -0.31 -5.28
CA ARG A 61 -9.04 -0.61 -5.25
C ARG A 61 -8.69 -1.76 -4.34
N ASN A 62 -9.64 -2.22 -3.55
CA ASN A 62 -9.35 -3.24 -2.55
C ASN A 62 -8.78 -4.51 -3.20
N SER A 63 -9.31 -4.91 -4.32
CA SER A 63 -8.84 -6.13 -4.99
C SER A 63 -7.49 -5.94 -5.67
N LEU A 64 -7.08 -4.70 -5.88
CA LEU A 64 -5.82 -4.40 -6.54
C LEU A 64 -4.73 -3.95 -5.56
N THR A 65 -5.04 -3.97 -4.29
CA THR A 65 -4.11 -3.49 -3.27
C THR A 65 -3.81 -4.62 -2.30
N ARG A 66 -2.53 -4.78 -2.00
CA ARG A 66 -2.09 -5.76 -1.03
C ARG A 66 -1.20 -5.08 0.01
N ILE A 67 -1.30 -5.57 1.23
CA ILE A 67 -0.43 -5.11 2.31
C ILE A 67 0.31 -6.32 2.81
N ILE A 68 1.62 -6.30 2.65
CA ILE A 68 2.49 -7.38 3.09
C ILE A 68 3.26 -6.90 4.29
N ARG A 69 3.18 -7.66 5.38
CA ARG A 69 3.91 -7.33 6.58
C ARG A 69 5.13 -8.23 6.67
N MET A 70 6.29 -7.62 6.71
CA MET A 70 7.51 -8.37 6.86
C MET A 70 7.66 -8.84 8.30
N PRO A 71 8.33 -9.96 8.51
CA PRO A 71 8.56 -10.40 9.88
C PRO A 71 9.37 -9.39 10.66
N ALA A 72 9.13 -9.38 11.93
CA ALA A 72 9.80 -8.44 12.79
C ALA A 72 11.29 -8.56 12.61
N ASN A 73 11.90 -7.42 12.39
CA ASN A 73 13.34 -7.40 12.34
C ASN A 73 13.88 -8.43 11.38
N GLY A 74 13.12 -8.60 10.34
CA GLY A 74 13.58 -9.56 9.40
C GLY A 74 14.99 -9.30 9.02
N GLY A 75 15.30 -8.06 9.04
CA GLY A 75 16.62 -7.75 8.63
C GLY A 75 17.62 -8.45 9.44
N GLY A 76 17.30 -8.53 10.62
CA GLY A 76 18.23 -9.20 11.42
C GLY A 76 18.47 -10.51 10.84
N GLY A 77 17.58 -10.71 10.21
CA GLY A 77 17.79 -12.06 9.66
C GLY A 77 18.79 -12.05 9.71
#